data_7d610f3fcd7fb977e52c8a4537761f57
#
_entry.id   7d610f3fcd7fb977e52c8a4537761f57
#
_cell.length_a   1.000
_cell.length_b   1.000
_cell.length_c   1.000
_cell.angle_alpha   90.00
_cell.angle_beta   90.00
_cell.angle_gamma   90.00
#
_symmetry.space_group_name_H-M   'P 1'
#
loop_
_entity.id
_entity.type
_entity.pdbx_description
1 polymer ?
#
loop_
_entity_poly.entity_id
_entity_poly.type
_entity_poly.pdbx_seq_one_letter_code
_entity_poly.pdbx_strand_id
1 'polypeptide(L)'
;NVRPRLVVDYDGGDITLDEDGQHVLSPAEFPDLLKYKGQTLVVTNGQTLLGADDKAGIAEIMSVLSYLIDNPDYPHGAVKVCFTPDEEVGRGTENFDLDKFGADFAYTRVTPRAG
;
A
#
# COMPACT_ATOMS: atom_id res chain seq x y z
N ASN A 1 2.49 -4.95 14.44
CA ASN A 1 1.88 -5.98 13.58
C ASN A 1 0.46 -5.56 13.23
N VAL A 2 0.17 -5.40 11.95
CA VAL A 2 -1.10 -4.87 11.44
C VAL A 2 -2.30 -5.78 11.75
N ARG A 3 -2.09 -7.10 11.80
CA ARG A 3 -3.13 -8.12 11.99
C ARG A 3 -4.37 -7.88 11.12
N PRO A 4 -4.22 -7.92 9.78
CA PRO A 4 -5.32 -7.64 8.89
C PRO A 4 -6.39 -8.74 8.97
N ARG A 5 -7.67 -8.34 8.81
CA ARG A 5 -8.79 -9.26 8.66
C ARG A 5 -9.77 -8.77 7.61
N LEU A 6 -10.59 -9.66 7.11
CA LEU A 6 -11.64 -9.35 6.17
C LEU A 6 -12.98 -9.11 6.91
N VAL A 7 -13.68 -8.07 6.49
CA VAL A 7 -15.09 -7.85 6.78
C VAL A 7 -15.82 -8.08 5.46
N VAL A 8 -16.43 -9.27 5.34
CA VAL A 8 -17.11 -9.69 4.10
C VAL A 8 -18.52 -9.13 4.11
N ASP A 9 -18.96 -8.63 2.94
CA ASP A 9 -20.31 -8.11 2.73
C ASP A 9 -20.69 -7.06 3.79
N TYR A 10 -19.89 -6.00 3.90
CA TYR A 10 -20.07 -4.97 4.92
C TYR A 10 -21.50 -4.42 4.92
N ASP A 11 -22.17 -4.49 6.04
CA ASP A 11 -23.59 -4.15 6.18
C ASP A 11 -23.87 -2.65 6.35
N GLY A 12 -22.84 -1.85 6.61
CA GLY A 12 -22.93 -0.41 6.87
C GLY A 12 -23.00 -0.05 8.35
N GLY A 13 -22.80 -1.02 9.26
CA GLY A 13 -22.73 -0.80 10.70
C GLY A 13 -21.31 -0.51 11.21
N ASP A 14 -21.19 -0.45 12.53
CA ASP A 14 -19.90 -0.29 13.19
C ASP A 14 -19.02 -1.53 13.02
N ILE A 15 -17.72 -1.31 12.81
CA ILE A 15 -16.72 -2.38 12.71
C ILE A 15 -15.83 -2.32 13.95
N THR A 16 -15.98 -3.29 14.85
CA THR A 16 -15.02 -3.45 15.96
C THR A 16 -13.72 -3.99 15.43
N LEU A 17 -12.61 -3.30 15.68
CA LEU A 17 -11.30 -3.60 15.10
C LEU A 17 -10.46 -4.55 15.97
N ASP A 18 -10.58 -4.46 17.29
CA ASP A 18 -9.83 -5.25 18.27
C ASP A 18 -10.74 -6.18 19.10
N GLU A 19 -10.13 -7.09 19.83
CA GLU A 19 -10.84 -8.08 20.67
C GLU A 19 -11.47 -7.44 21.90
N ASP A 20 -10.91 -6.34 22.38
CA ASP A 20 -11.35 -5.64 23.58
C ASP A 20 -12.45 -4.61 23.30
N GLY A 21 -12.81 -4.39 22.02
CA GLY A 21 -13.84 -3.45 21.59
C GLY A 21 -13.50 -1.98 21.81
N GLN A 22 -12.22 -1.67 22.02
CA GLN A 22 -11.77 -0.29 22.28
C GLN A 22 -11.61 0.53 20.99
N HIS A 23 -11.31 -0.14 19.88
CA HIS A 23 -11.16 0.49 18.58
C HIS A 23 -12.34 0.12 17.69
N VAL A 24 -13.16 1.10 17.37
CA VAL A 24 -14.35 0.94 16.53
C VAL A 24 -14.26 1.91 15.36
N LEU A 25 -14.46 1.39 14.17
CA LEU A 25 -14.62 2.19 12.97
C LEU A 25 -16.12 2.36 12.73
N SER A 26 -16.63 3.57 12.98
CA SER A 26 -18.06 3.86 12.92
C SER A 26 -18.42 4.78 11.76
N PRO A 27 -19.50 4.47 10.99
CA PRO A 27 -20.03 5.40 9.98
C PRO A 27 -20.52 6.73 10.56
N ALA A 28 -20.84 6.78 11.85
CA ALA A 28 -21.22 8.04 12.51
C ALA A 28 -20.04 9.02 12.58
N GLU A 29 -18.82 8.50 12.74
CA GLU A 29 -17.58 9.28 12.77
C GLU A 29 -16.98 9.42 11.36
N PHE A 30 -17.05 8.36 10.55
CA PHE A 30 -16.51 8.27 9.20
C PHE A 30 -17.61 7.94 8.17
N PRO A 31 -18.44 8.92 7.76
CA PRO A 31 -19.62 8.68 6.90
C PRO A 31 -19.26 8.05 5.55
N ASP A 32 -18.06 8.28 5.04
CA ASP A 32 -17.58 7.71 3.78
C ASP A 32 -17.52 6.18 3.80
N LEU A 33 -17.49 5.57 4.97
CA LEU A 33 -17.52 4.12 5.14
C LEU A 33 -18.79 3.51 4.52
N LEU A 34 -19.90 4.24 4.52
CA LEU A 34 -21.18 3.78 3.92
C LEU A 34 -21.09 3.57 2.41
N LYS A 35 -20.14 4.19 1.72
CA LYS A 35 -19.91 3.98 0.28
C LYS A 35 -19.47 2.54 -0.05
N TYR A 36 -18.99 1.82 0.95
CA TYR A 36 -18.46 0.47 0.81
C TYR A 36 -19.43 -0.62 1.28
N LYS A 37 -20.69 -0.27 1.53
CA LYS A 37 -21.72 -1.24 1.89
C LYS A 37 -21.87 -2.31 0.80
N GLY A 38 -21.93 -3.57 1.20
CA GLY A 38 -21.97 -4.74 0.31
C GLY A 38 -20.60 -5.14 -0.26
N GLN A 39 -19.52 -4.46 0.15
CA GLN A 39 -18.16 -4.81 -0.29
C GLN A 39 -17.39 -5.57 0.79
N THR A 40 -16.34 -6.25 0.38
CA THR A 40 -15.38 -6.86 1.32
C THR A 40 -14.30 -5.86 1.65
N LEU A 41 -14.15 -5.55 2.93
CA LEU A 41 -13.15 -4.63 3.44
C LEU A 41 -11.97 -5.37 4.06
N VAL A 42 -10.77 -4.82 3.92
CA VAL A 42 -9.60 -5.23 4.68
C VAL A 42 -9.38 -4.22 5.79
N VAL A 43 -9.45 -4.66 7.03
CA VAL A 43 -9.26 -3.81 8.20
C VAL A 43 -8.10 -4.30 9.06
N THR A 44 -7.54 -3.41 9.89
CA THR A 44 -6.53 -3.74 10.89
C THR A 44 -7.17 -4.00 12.25
N ASN A 45 -6.33 -4.24 13.26
CA ASN A 45 -6.77 -4.31 14.65
C ASN A 45 -6.87 -2.94 15.35
N GLY A 46 -6.84 -1.84 14.62
CA GLY A 46 -6.96 -0.49 15.17
C GLY A 46 -5.70 0.08 15.85
N GLN A 47 -4.69 -0.74 16.11
CA GLN A 47 -3.47 -0.32 16.81
C GLN A 47 -2.41 0.27 15.88
N THR A 48 -2.54 0.09 14.58
CA THR A 48 -1.62 0.61 13.58
C THR A 48 -2.39 1.29 12.47
N LEU A 49 -1.85 2.40 11.99
CA LEU A 49 -2.38 3.08 10.82
C LEU A 49 -2.35 2.14 9.60
N LEU A 50 -3.44 2.08 8.87
CA LEU A 50 -3.53 1.43 7.58
C LEU A 50 -3.50 2.49 6.47
N GLY A 51 -2.57 2.32 5.55
CA GLY A 51 -2.47 3.14 4.36
C GLY A 51 -1.82 2.34 3.26
N ALA A 52 -2.35 2.39 2.05
CA ALA A 52 -1.78 1.72 0.88
C ALA A 52 -0.75 2.60 0.17
N ASP A 53 -0.77 3.89 0.40
CA ASP A 53 0.08 4.88 -0.24
C ASP A 53 1.43 5.00 0.48
N ASP A 54 2.56 4.75 -0.15
CA ASP A 54 2.67 3.93 -1.37
C ASP A 54 3.20 2.53 -1.07
N LYS A 55 2.81 1.97 0.07
CA LYS A 55 3.21 0.62 0.51
C LYS A 55 2.76 -0.48 -0.46
N ALA A 56 1.66 -0.24 -1.18
CA ALA A 56 1.19 -1.14 -2.22
C ALA A 56 2.20 -1.22 -3.36
N GLY A 57 2.70 -0.08 -3.85
CA GLY A 57 3.74 -0.02 -4.87
C GLY A 57 5.05 -0.68 -4.43
N ILE A 58 5.46 -0.47 -3.18
CA ILE A 58 6.60 -1.18 -2.61
C ILE A 58 6.38 -2.69 -2.61
N ALA A 59 5.20 -3.15 -2.20
CA ALA A 59 4.88 -4.58 -2.17
C ALA A 59 4.86 -5.20 -3.58
N GLU A 60 4.33 -4.49 -4.58
CA GLU A 60 4.35 -4.91 -5.98
C GLU A 60 5.78 -5.09 -6.49
N ILE A 61 6.63 -4.08 -6.30
CA ILE A 61 8.05 -4.10 -6.71
C ILE A 61 8.79 -5.25 -6.04
N MET A 62 8.65 -5.41 -4.73
CA MET A 62 9.33 -6.47 -3.99
C MET A 62 8.83 -7.86 -4.38
N SER A 63 7.55 -8.01 -4.71
CA SER A 63 7.00 -9.27 -5.20
C SER A 63 7.56 -9.65 -6.57
N VAL A 64 7.70 -8.68 -7.48
CA VAL A 64 8.33 -8.90 -8.79
C VAL A 64 9.78 -9.30 -8.63
N LEU A 65 10.54 -8.62 -7.76
CA LEU A 65 11.95 -8.97 -7.50
C LEU A 65 12.09 -10.39 -6.96
N SER A 66 11.25 -10.76 -5.98
CA SER A 66 11.23 -12.12 -5.44
C SER A 66 10.95 -13.14 -6.55
N TYR A 67 9.93 -12.88 -7.38
CA TYR A 67 9.59 -13.74 -8.49
C TYR A 67 10.77 -13.95 -9.47
N LEU A 68 11.47 -12.88 -9.84
CA LEU A 68 12.62 -12.96 -10.76
C LEU A 68 13.79 -13.73 -10.15
N ILE A 69 14.02 -13.58 -8.86
CA ILE A 69 15.07 -14.32 -8.13
C ILE A 69 14.73 -15.82 -8.07
N ASP A 70 13.47 -16.14 -7.80
CA ASP A 70 13.00 -17.53 -7.68
C ASP A 70 12.86 -18.22 -9.05
N ASN A 71 12.83 -17.46 -10.15
CA ASN A 71 12.70 -17.96 -11.52
C ASN A 71 13.83 -17.43 -12.41
N PRO A 72 15.08 -17.87 -12.20
CA PRO A 72 16.25 -17.33 -12.90
C PRO A 72 16.24 -17.53 -14.43
N ASP A 73 15.45 -18.47 -14.93
CA ASP A 73 15.29 -18.72 -16.36
C ASP A 73 14.26 -17.79 -17.03
N TYR A 74 13.54 -16.98 -16.25
CA TYR A 74 12.61 -15.99 -16.80
C TYR A 74 13.38 -14.87 -17.49
N PRO A 75 13.15 -14.59 -18.78
CA PRO A 75 13.96 -13.64 -19.53
C PRO A 75 13.67 -12.20 -19.07
N HIS A 76 14.68 -11.53 -18.55
CA HIS A 76 14.60 -10.12 -18.19
C HIS A 76 15.96 -9.42 -18.33
N GLY A 77 15.96 -8.10 -18.50
CA GLY A 77 17.15 -7.27 -18.44
C GLY A 77 17.59 -7.00 -17.00
N ALA A 78 18.62 -6.18 -16.84
CA ALA A 78 19.06 -5.72 -15.54
C ALA A 78 17.96 -4.88 -14.87
N VAL A 79 17.49 -5.30 -13.69
CA VAL A 79 16.48 -4.59 -12.91
C VAL A 79 17.20 -3.84 -11.78
N LYS A 80 16.96 -2.54 -11.70
CA LYS A 80 17.47 -1.66 -10.64
C LYS A 80 16.28 -1.04 -9.92
N VAL A 81 16.29 -1.04 -8.60
CA VAL A 81 15.22 -0.48 -7.78
C VAL A 81 15.80 0.56 -6.84
N CYS A 82 15.09 1.67 -6.70
CA CYS A 82 15.39 2.70 -5.74
C CYS A 82 14.09 3.13 -5.03
N PHE A 83 14.17 3.27 -3.72
CA PHE A 83 13.14 3.87 -2.89
C PHE A 83 13.65 5.21 -2.39
N THR A 84 12.88 6.26 -2.60
CA THR A 84 13.23 7.63 -2.17
C THR A 84 12.28 8.10 -1.08
N PRO A 85 12.77 8.84 -0.07
CA PRO A 85 11.92 9.50 0.93
C PRO A 85 11.35 10.81 0.38
N ASP A 86 10.54 11.49 1.19
CA ASP A 86 10.11 12.88 0.98
C ASP A 86 9.24 13.13 -0.26
N GLU A 87 8.50 12.11 -0.72
CA GLU A 87 7.56 12.24 -1.84
C GLU A 87 6.49 13.28 -1.53
N GLU A 88 5.90 13.27 -0.32
CA GLU A 88 4.79 14.13 0.11
C GLU A 88 5.13 15.63 0.12
N VAL A 89 6.41 15.97 0.15
CA VAL A 89 6.90 17.34 0.05
C VAL A 89 7.55 17.65 -1.30
N GLY A 90 7.44 16.74 -2.26
CA GLY A 90 7.95 16.90 -3.62
C GLY A 90 9.48 16.86 -3.73
N ARG A 91 10.18 16.28 -2.78
CA ARG A 91 11.65 16.26 -2.69
C ARG A 91 12.28 14.89 -2.94
N GLY A 92 11.49 13.91 -3.35
CA GLY A 92 11.91 12.52 -3.50
C GLY A 92 13.12 12.30 -4.41
N THR A 93 13.36 13.18 -5.37
CA THR A 93 14.46 13.05 -6.33
C THR A 93 15.60 14.03 -6.12
N GLU A 94 15.55 14.89 -5.10
CA GLU A 94 16.54 15.97 -4.88
C GLU A 94 17.99 15.46 -4.80
N ASN A 95 18.19 14.31 -4.18
CA ASN A 95 19.51 13.71 -3.99
C ASN A 95 19.71 12.43 -4.82
N PHE A 96 18.86 12.23 -5.84
CA PHE A 96 18.92 11.04 -6.67
C PHE A 96 19.92 11.24 -7.83
N ASP A 97 20.97 10.44 -7.83
CA ASP A 97 22.01 10.47 -8.84
C ASP A 97 21.63 9.52 -10.01
N LEU A 98 21.07 10.10 -11.06
CA LEU A 98 20.62 9.38 -12.26
C LEU A 98 21.80 8.69 -12.99
N ASP A 99 22.93 9.34 -13.08
CA ASP A 99 24.11 8.79 -13.78
C ASP A 99 24.65 7.57 -13.04
N LYS A 100 24.74 7.66 -11.73
CA LYS A 100 25.16 6.55 -10.88
C LYS A 100 24.13 5.41 -10.88
N PHE A 101 22.84 5.72 -10.91
CA PHE A 101 21.78 4.72 -11.02
C PHE A 101 21.87 3.99 -12.36
N GLY A 102 22.12 4.69 -13.46
CA GLY A 102 22.47 4.16 -14.76
C GLY A 102 21.41 3.22 -15.32
N ALA A 103 20.17 3.62 -15.31
CA ALA A 103 19.07 2.92 -15.98
C ALA A 103 18.77 3.57 -17.33
N ASP A 104 18.48 2.76 -18.36
CA ASP A 104 18.13 3.26 -19.69
C ASP A 104 16.72 3.86 -19.70
N PHE A 105 15.81 3.32 -18.89
CA PHE A 105 14.47 3.82 -18.67
C PHE A 105 13.98 3.43 -17.27
N ALA A 106 12.97 4.10 -16.77
CA ALA A 106 12.41 3.84 -15.46
C ALA A 106 10.87 3.93 -15.45
N TYR A 107 10.27 3.20 -14.54
CA TYR A 107 8.87 3.36 -14.16
C TYR A 107 8.81 3.90 -12.74
N THR A 108 7.98 4.90 -12.53
CA THR A 108 7.64 5.39 -11.20
C THR A 108 6.28 4.85 -10.79
N ARG A 109 6.17 4.40 -9.56
CA ARG A 109 4.90 3.95 -8.98
C ARG A 109 4.45 4.98 -7.95
N VAL A 110 3.34 5.63 -8.24
CA VAL A 110 2.64 6.55 -7.32
C VAL A 110 1.21 6.04 -7.21
N THR A 111 0.66 6.04 -6.01
CA THR A 111 -0.75 5.70 -5.85
C THR A 111 -1.60 6.89 -6.31
N PRO A 112 -2.50 6.73 -7.30
CA PRO A 112 -3.41 7.82 -7.67
C PRO A 112 -4.21 8.24 -6.43
N ARG A 113 -4.29 9.55 -6.17
CA ARG A 113 -5.23 10.05 -5.16
C ARG A 113 -6.63 9.60 -5.56
N ALA A 114 -7.30 8.88 -4.68
CA ALA A 114 -8.74 8.67 -4.81
C ALA A 114 -9.40 10.05 -4.74
N GLY A 115 -9.99 10.50 -5.85
CA GLY A 115 -10.75 11.74 -5.93
C GLY A 115 -12.08 11.62 -5.22
#